data_add089669b7fdf9da5408bcf64421ef5
#
_entry.id   add089669b7fdf9da5408bcf64421ef5
#
_cell.length_a   1.000
_cell.length_b   1.000
_cell.length_c   1.000
_cell.angle_alpha   90.00
_cell.angle_beta   90.00
_cell.angle_gamma   90.00
#
_symmetry.space_group_name_H-M   'P 1'
#
loop_
_entity.id
_entity.type
_entity.pdbx_description
1 polymer ?
#
loop_
_entity_poly.entity_id
_entity_poly.type
_entity_poly.pdbx_seq_one_letter_code
_entity_poly.pdbx_strand_id
1 'polypeptide(L)'
;MHRALCPVETLYVGQRSRGVLFCTLRGQVDAGALSVAFDAVTQASPTLRSRIAPDGRGFALHLLPESERPRLITRTGHEDARSAELNAPLPVGGPLVRAVLASTPGGDRHLFVLAVDHTISDGHSIIALHNTVWEHYRALVEGGADGPEAVSAGEVREASAAAPRWPRPVSALLPDADPVAVAAYLERRIEETRKHPVQLLPYDVARPAGDGSEPAADGRIEVCRLTLDEERTDRLRRTAREAGLSVHSLVAASLLTTARERLEGDGPRTLGCLSPVDLRSRLSPPLPAAVMVPAVTAHLQSVDVAGDTDPMVLARTVHTRLRDSIARADQENELRITTEVPRNPALQTATVIATNMGVVAGPRLPAGLHATDVRLVPARENYFPQAGRSPLMACVVSFEGRLAIEFPHSTACFSPAFMRAFRDDVLARLLVLTEAGAPTPAPAPAIAR
;
A
#
# COMPACT_ATOMS: atom_id res chain seq x y z
N MET A 1 -6.25 -30.31 1.43
CA MET A 1 -7.16 -29.13 1.39
C MET A 1 -6.44 -27.99 0.69
N HIS A 2 -7.12 -27.29 -0.22
CA HIS A 2 -6.62 -26.12 -0.93
C HIS A 2 -7.75 -25.14 -1.20
N ARG A 3 -7.42 -23.88 -1.52
CA ARG A 3 -8.33 -22.82 -1.95
C ARG A 3 -7.82 -22.19 -3.24
N ALA A 4 -8.56 -22.33 -4.32
CA ALA A 4 -8.23 -21.69 -5.59
C ALA A 4 -8.14 -20.16 -5.44
N LEU A 5 -7.18 -19.54 -6.12
CA LEU A 5 -7.04 -18.09 -6.19
C LEU A 5 -8.04 -17.49 -7.17
N CYS A 6 -8.55 -16.30 -6.83
CA CYS A 6 -9.34 -15.52 -7.76
C CYS A 6 -8.45 -14.70 -8.71
N PRO A 7 -9.03 -14.08 -9.77
CA PRO A 7 -8.25 -13.33 -10.76
C PRO A 7 -7.37 -12.22 -10.17
N VAL A 8 -7.87 -11.47 -9.18
CA VAL A 8 -7.10 -10.41 -8.50
C VAL A 8 -5.91 -11.00 -7.74
N GLU A 9 -6.12 -12.07 -6.99
CA GLU A 9 -5.07 -12.77 -6.28
C GLU A 9 -4.01 -13.31 -7.25
N THR A 10 -4.45 -13.87 -8.39
CA THR A 10 -3.54 -14.37 -9.44
C THR A 10 -2.71 -13.25 -10.08
N LEU A 11 -3.26 -12.04 -10.22
CA LEU A 11 -2.51 -10.89 -10.73
C LEU A 11 -1.30 -10.57 -9.83
N TYR A 12 -1.47 -10.62 -8.51
CA TYR A 12 -0.38 -10.39 -7.56
C TYR A 12 0.68 -11.49 -7.58
N VAL A 13 0.30 -12.74 -7.87
CA VAL A 13 1.27 -13.82 -8.11
C VAL A 13 2.22 -13.47 -9.26
N GLY A 14 1.66 -13.02 -10.39
CA GLY A 14 2.45 -12.60 -11.56
C GLY A 14 3.36 -11.40 -11.28
N GLN A 15 2.92 -10.47 -10.44
CA GLN A 15 3.70 -9.30 -10.04
C GLN A 15 4.77 -9.63 -8.98
N ARG A 16 4.69 -10.75 -8.28
CA ARG A 16 5.49 -11.06 -7.09
C ARG A 16 5.49 -9.89 -6.11
N SER A 17 4.28 -9.36 -5.87
CA SER A 17 4.07 -8.18 -5.06
C SER A 17 3.88 -8.55 -3.59
N ARG A 18 4.50 -7.77 -2.70
CA ARG A 18 4.32 -7.88 -1.25
C ARG A 18 4.15 -6.50 -0.63
N GLY A 19 3.39 -6.41 0.43
CA GLY A 19 3.39 -5.26 1.31
C GLY A 19 4.44 -5.44 2.40
N VAL A 20 5.24 -4.40 2.66
CA VAL A 20 6.26 -4.41 3.72
C VAL A 20 5.94 -3.29 4.70
N LEU A 21 5.58 -3.68 5.92
CA LEU A 21 5.36 -2.77 7.02
C LEU A 21 6.63 -2.70 7.88
N PHE A 22 7.04 -1.50 8.21
CA PHE A 22 8.14 -1.21 9.13
C PHE A 22 7.58 -0.45 10.32
N CYS A 23 7.81 -0.96 11.53
CA CYS A 23 7.50 -0.29 12.78
C CYS A 23 8.80 -0.06 13.56
N THR A 24 9.16 1.20 13.77
CA THR A 24 10.30 1.58 14.60
C THR A 24 9.84 1.71 16.03
N LEU A 25 10.55 1.04 16.94
CA LEU A 25 10.20 0.95 18.35
C LEU A 25 11.35 1.47 19.24
N ARG A 26 10.98 2.04 20.35
CA ARG A 26 11.88 2.46 21.43
C ARG A 26 11.40 1.89 22.75
N GLY A 27 12.32 1.29 23.51
CA GLY A 27 12.07 0.57 24.77
C GLY A 27 12.57 -0.86 24.67
N GLN A 28 12.29 -1.69 25.67
CA GLN A 28 12.73 -3.09 25.70
C GLN A 28 11.70 -4.00 25.03
N VAL A 29 12.18 -4.95 24.25
CA VAL A 29 11.34 -5.98 23.61
C VAL A 29 11.86 -7.36 24.01
N ASP A 30 11.01 -8.17 24.60
CA ASP A 30 11.25 -9.59 24.79
C ASP A 30 11.02 -10.33 23.46
N ALA A 31 12.10 -10.71 22.81
CA ALA A 31 12.03 -11.41 21.52
C ALA A 31 11.39 -12.81 21.64
N GLY A 32 11.51 -13.47 22.80
CA GLY A 32 10.86 -14.76 23.05
C GLY A 32 9.33 -14.61 23.11
N ALA A 33 8.84 -13.66 23.90
CA ALA A 33 7.42 -13.34 23.97
C ALA A 33 6.86 -12.90 22.62
N LEU A 34 7.60 -12.09 21.86
CA LEU A 34 7.19 -11.68 20.51
C LEU A 34 7.14 -12.86 19.53
N SER A 35 8.06 -13.83 19.65
CA SER A 35 8.01 -15.05 18.86
C SER A 35 6.78 -15.88 19.17
N VAL A 36 6.42 -16.03 20.44
CA VAL A 36 5.19 -16.74 20.87
C VAL A 36 3.95 -16.02 20.34
N ALA A 37 3.90 -14.68 20.43
CA ALA A 37 2.81 -13.88 19.91
C ALA A 37 2.63 -14.06 18.39
N PHE A 38 3.73 -13.99 17.63
CA PHE A 38 3.71 -14.19 16.17
C PHE A 38 3.28 -15.61 15.80
N ASP A 39 3.76 -16.61 16.53
CA ASP A 39 3.37 -18.02 16.34
C ASP A 39 1.86 -18.20 16.59
N ALA A 40 1.32 -17.64 17.66
CA ALA A 40 -0.11 -17.72 17.97
C ALA A 40 -0.98 -17.11 16.85
N VAL A 41 -0.63 -15.90 16.39
CA VAL A 41 -1.37 -15.20 15.32
C VAL A 41 -1.29 -15.96 14.00
N THR A 42 -0.12 -16.50 13.65
CA THR A 42 0.03 -17.27 12.40
C THR A 42 -0.70 -18.59 12.47
N GLN A 43 -0.73 -19.26 13.63
CA GLN A 43 -1.47 -20.49 13.83
C GLN A 43 -2.99 -20.31 13.69
N ALA A 44 -3.51 -19.21 14.15
CA ALA A 44 -4.95 -18.90 14.07
C ALA A 44 -5.43 -18.66 12.62
N SER A 45 -4.52 -18.33 11.69
CA SER A 45 -4.86 -18.01 10.30
C SER A 45 -4.32 -19.06 9.32
N PRO A 46 -5.19 -19.84 8.65
CA PRO A 46 -4.75 -20.79 7.61
C PRO A 46 -4.07 -20.06 6.45
N THR A 47 -4.46 -18.80 6.14
CA THR A 47 -3.88 -17.99 5.08
C THR A 47 -2.40 -17.70 5.34
N LEU A 48 -2.03 -17.36 6.58
CA LEU A 48 -0.66 -17.07 6.96
C LEU A 48 0.24 -18.33 7.01
N ARG A 49 -0.37 -19.51 7.10
CA ARG A 49 0.30 -20.83 7.05
C ARG A 49 0.21 -21.47 5.68
N SER A 50 -0.08 -20.70 4.65
CA SER A 50 -0.20 -21.22 3.29
C SER A 50 1.00 -20.89 2.43
N ARG A 51 1.13 -21.65 1.36
CA ARG A 51 1.97 -21.38 0.19
C ARG A 51 1.11 -21.33 -1.06
N ILE A 52 1.59 -20.68 -2.10
CA ILE A 52 0.99 -20.70 -3.42
C ILE A 52 1.60 -21.84 -4.23
N ALA A 53 0.74 -22.65 -4.85
CA ALA A 53 1.15 -23.70 -5.76
C ALA A 53 0.25 -23.73 -7.00
N PRO A 54 0.76 -24.22 -8.15
CA PRO A 54 -0.06 -24.42 -9.35
C PRO A 54 -1.25 -25.36 -9.07
N ASP A 55 -2.40 -25.06 -9.65
CA ASP A 55 -3.62 -25.86 -9.56
C ASP A 55 -4.37 -25.79 -10.91
N GLY A 56 -4.26 -26.84 -11.69
CA GLY A 56 -4.78 -26.85 -13.06
C GLY A 56 -4.16 -25.74 -13.93
N ARG A 57 -4.99 -24.83 -14.41
CA ARG A 57 -4.54 -23.65 -15.20
C ARG A 57 -4.31 -22.40 -14.35
N GLY A 58 -4.44 -22.50 -13.04
CA GLY A 58 -4.33 -21.37 -12.11
C GLY A 58 -3.42 -21.69 -10.94
N PHE A 59 -3.72 -21.06 -9.81
CA PHE A 59 -3.00 -21.21 -8.56
C PHE A 59 -3.97 -21.44 -7.41
N ALA A 60 -3.49 -22.10 -6.36
CA ALA A 60 -4.22 -22.28 -5.12
C ALA A 60 -3.34 -22.07 -3.88
N LEU A 61 -3.99 -21.75 -2.77
CA LEU A 61 -3.38 -21.78 -1.43
C LEU A 61 -3.41 -23.21 -0.91
N HIS A 62 -2.25 -23.70 -0.49
CA HIS A 62 -2.07 -24.98 0.19
C HIS A 62 -1.44 -24.73 1.56
N LEU A 63 -1.84 -25.50 2.58
CA LEU A 63 -1.20 -25.41 3.89
C LEU A 63 0.26 -25.84 3.80
N LEU A 64 1.11 -25.09 4.50
CA LEU A 64 2.51 -25.48 4.72
C LEU A 64 2.62 -26.65 5.71
N PRO A 65 3.61 -27.53 5.54
CA PRO A 65 4.02 -28.44 6.61
C PRO A 65 4.39 -27.64 7.88
N GLU A 66 4.21 -28.24 9.04
CA GLU A 66 4.54 -27.59 10.33
C GLU A 66 6.01 -27.13 10.41
N SER A 67 6.92 -27.88 9.78
CA SER A 67 8.36 -27.55 9.73
C SER A 67 8.68 -26.31 8.89
N GLU A 68 7.79 -25.92 7.97
CA GLU A 68 7.98 -24.78 7.05
C GLU A 68 7.14 -23.55 7.44
N ARG A 69 6.43 -23.61 8.55
CA ARG A 69 5.61 -22.47 8.97
C ARG A 69 6.48 -21.24 9.24
N PRO A 70 5.96 -20.02 9.02
CA PRO A 70 6.68 -18.78 9.28
C PRO A 70 7.04 -18.66 10.77
N ARG A 71 8.26 -18.19 11.04
CA ARG A 71 8.80 -17.92 12.38
C ARG A 71 9.32 -16.50 12.45
N LEU A 72 9.31 -15.91 13.65
CA LEU A 72 9.99 -14.64 13.88
C LEU A 72 11.50 -14.82 13.70
N ILE A 73 12.11 -13.95 12.90
CA ILE A 73 13.56 -13.87 12.72
C ILE A 73 14.09 -12.72 13.57
N THR A 74 15.10 -12.97 14.38
CA THR A 74 15.79 -11.93 15.15
C THR A 74 17.14 -11.62 14.53
N ARG A 75 17.51 -10.33 14.50
CA ARG A 75 18.79 -9.85 13.96
C ARG A 75 19.38 -8.76 14.86
N THR A 76 20.70 -8.70 14.89
CA THR A 76 21.43 -7.57 15.48
C THR A 76 21.82 -6.59 14.38
N GLY A 77 21.71 -5.29 14.66
CA GLY A 77 21.91 -4.21 13.67
C GLY A 77 20.61 -3.84 12.95
N HIS A 78 20.19 -2.59 13.11
CA HIS A 78 18.88 -2.16 12.62
C HIS A 78 18.99 -1.18 11.43
N GLU A 79 20.18 -0.59 11.20
CA GLU A 79 20.34 0.46 10.18
C GLU A 79 20.12 -0.08 8.76
N ASP A 80 20.76 -1.21 8.43
CA ASP A 80 20.62 -1.84 7.11
C ASP A 80 19.40 -2.76 6.97
N ALA A 81 18.75 -3.08 8.10
CA ALA A 81 17.66 -4.06 8.10
C ALA A 81 16.48 -3.62 7.23
N ARG A 82 16.17 -2.31 7.17
CA ARG A 82 15.09 -1.80 6.33
C ARG A 82 15.33 -2.06 4.85
N SER A 83 16.50 -1.70 4.34
CA SER A 83 16.87 -1.93 2.94
C SER A 83 16.98 -3.42 2.63
N ALA A 84 17.56 -4.20 3.55
CA ALA A 84 17.70 -5.65 3.39
C ALA A 84 16.32 -6.32 3.29
N GLU A 85 15.40 -6.04 4.20
CA GLU A 85 14.07 -6.67 4.22
C GLU A 85 13.17 -6.18 3.07
N LEU A 86 13.31 -4.92 2.66
CA LEU A 86 12.61 -4.39 1.49
C LEU A 86 13.02 -5.14 0.21
N ASN A 87 14.29 -5.51 0.09
CA ASN A 87 14.85 -6.18 -1.08
C ASN A 87 14.90 -7.72 -0.96
N ALA A 88 14.54 -8.28 0.20
CA ALA A 88 14.47 -9.73 0.36
C ALA A 88 13.12 -10.26 -0.13
N PRO A 89 13.07 -11.04 -1.22
CA PRO A 89 11.82 -11.62 -1.70
C PRO A 89 11.25 -12.66 -0.72
N LEU A 90 9.95 -12.89 -0.81
CA LEU A 90 9.33 -14.06 -0.21
C LEU A 90 9.64 -15.29 -1.09
N PRO A 91 9.91 -16.48 -0.49
CA PRO A 91 10.28 -17.65 -1.27
C PRO A 91 9.12 -18.16 -2.12
N VAL A 92 9.39 -18.50 -3.39
CA VAL A 92 8.40 -19.13 -4.26
C VAL A 92 8.04 -20.51 -3.72
N GLY A 93 6.73 -20.76 -3.55
CA GLY A 93 6.24 -22.02 -2.97
C GLY A 93 6.49 -22.18 -1.46
N GLY A 94 6.97 -21.13 -0.79
CA GLY A 94 7.20 -21.07 0.65
C GLY A 94 6.19 -20.19 1.39
N PRO A 95 6.51 -19.76 2.63
CA PRO A 95 5.66 -18.92 3.44
C PRO A 95 5.32 -17.56 2.77
N LEU A 96 4.07 -17.13 2.90
CA LEU A 96 3.56 -15.88 2.36
C LEU A 96 3.70 -14.69 3.34
N VAL A 97 4.33 -14.93 4.48
CA VAL A 97 4.62 -13.90 5.49
C VAL A 97 6.02 -14.11 6.06
N ARG A 98 6.73 -13.02 6.32
CA ARG A 98 8.00 -13.00 7.03
C ARG A 98 7.97 -11.88 8.07
N ALA A 99 8.32 -12.21 9.32
CA ALA A 99 8.49 -11.25 10.40
C ALA A 99 9.95 -11.21 10.85
N VAL A 100 10.49 -10.00 11.02
CA VAL A 100 11.86 -9.77 11.48
C VAL A 100 11.85 -8.73 12.58
N LEU A 101 12.54 -9.02 13.69
CA LEU A 101 12.89 -8.06 14.72
C LEU A 101 14.39 -7.78 14.63
N ALA A 102 14.76 -6.58 14.19
CA ALA A 102 16.15 -6.13 14.16
C ALA A 102 16.38 -5.14 15.32
N SER A 103 17.35 -5.44 16.19
CA SER A 103 17.60 -4.66 17.41
C SER A 103 18.99 -4.01 17.36
N THR A 104 19.12 -2.82 17.97
CA THR A 104 20.45 -2.23 18.22
C THR A 104 21.22 -3.04 19.25
N PRO A 105 22.56 -2.99 19.25
CA PRO A 105 23.36 -3.68 20.27
C PRO A 105 22.99 -3.32 21.72
N GLY A 106 22.49 -2.11 21.97
CA GLY A 106 22.02 -1.68 23.29
C GLY A 106 20.62 -2.17 23.65
N GLY A 107 19.87 -2.76 22.70
CA GLY A 107 18.56 -3.35 22.94
C GLY A 107 17.44 -2.35 23.30
N ASP A 108 17.63 -1.04 23.05
CA ASP A 108 16.66 0.02 23.33
C ASP A 108 15.93 0.55 22.09
N ARG A 109 16.38 0.16 20.90
CA ARG A 109 15.77 0.50 19.62
C ARG A 109 15.60 -0.73 18.76
N HIS A 110 14.43 -0.85 18.16
CA HIS A 110 14.10 -1.99 17.33
C HIS A 110 13.41 -1.54 16.06
N LEU A 111 13.59 -2.33 15.02
CA LEU A 111 12.81 -2.30 13.79
C LEU A 111 12.07 -3.63 13.68
N PHE A 112 10.76 -3.60 13.83
CA PHE A 112 9.92 -4.74 13.48
C PHE A 112 9.49 -4.61 12.04
N VAL A 113 9.75 -5.65 11.25
CA VAL A 113 9.40 -5.71 9.82
C VAL A 113 8.43 -6.85 9.60
N LEU A 114 7.35 -6.55 8.89
CA LEU A 114 6.36 -7.53 8.48
C LEU A 114 6.21 -7.46 6.95
N ALA A 115 6.71 -8.47 6.24
CA ALA A 115 6.52 -8.62 4.80
C ALA A 115 5.43 -9.66 4.54
N VAL A 116 4.39 -9.29 3.78
CA VAL A 116 3.23 -10.15 3.48
C VAL A 116 2.97 -10.14 1.99
N ASP A 117 2.79 -11.32 1.40
CA ASP A 117 2.45 -11.46 -0.01
C ASP A 117 1.11 -10.77 -0.32
N HIS A 118 1.08 -9.97 -1.36
CA HIS A 118 -0.11 -9.18 -1.72
C HIS A 118 -1.24 -10.05 -2.27
N THR A 119 -0.96 -11.32 -2.65
CA THR A 119 -1.98 -12.31 -3.01
C THR A 119 -2.96 -12.58 -1.87
N ILE A 120 -2.49 -12.46 -0.62
CA ILE A 120 -3.29 -12.75 0.58
C ILE A 120 -3.58 -11.50 1.42
N SER A 121 -3.16 -10.33 1.01
CA SER A 121 -3.22 -9.13 1.85
C SER A 121 -3.43 -7.84 1.07
N ASP A 122 -3.88 -6.83 1.77
CA ASP A 122 -3.84 -5.42 1.40
C ASP A 122 -3.27 -4.59 2.54
N GLY A 123 -3.16 -3.27 2.36
CA GLY A 123 -2.60 -2.39 3.37
C GLY A 123 -3.32 -2.45 4.71
N HIS A 124 -4.65 -2.54 4.70
CA HIS A 124 -5.45 -2.61 5.94
C HIS A 124 -5.24 -3.91 6.69
N SER A 125 -5.20 -5.04 5.98
CA SER A 125 -4.95 -6.34 6.64
C SER A 125 -3.53 -6.50 7.15
N ILE A 126 -2.53 -5.90 6.49
CA ILE A 126 -1.15 -5.89 7.00
C ILE A 126 -1.05 -5.07 8.29
N ILE A 127 -1.68 -3.90 8.35
CA ILE A 127 -1.73 -3.08 9.57
C ILE A 127 -2.47 -3.81 10.69
N ALA A 128 -3.61 -4.44 10.38
CA ALA A 128 -4.36 -5.22 11.36
C ALA A 128 -3.54 -6.41 11.88
N LEU A 129 -2.87 -7.16 11.01
CA LEU A 129 -1.99 -8.25 11.39
C LEU A 129 -0.86 -7.78 12.31
N HIS A 130 -0.19 -6.68 11.94
CA HIS A 130 0.84 -6.06 12.76
C HIS A 130 0.32 -5.72 14.17
N ASN A 131 -0.82 -5.05 14.26
CA ASN A 131 -1.40 -4.65 15.53
C ASN A 131 -1.84 -5.86 16.36
N THR A 132 -2.39 -6.90 15.74
CA THR A 132 -2.76 -8.16 16.41
C THR A 132 -1.55 -8.86 17.02
N VAL A 133 -0.41 -8.91 16.31
CA VAL A 133 0.83 -9.48 16.87
C VAL A 133 1.26 -8.73 18.15
N TRP A 134 1.20 -7.40 18.13
CA TRP A 134 1.57 -6.60 19.30
C TRP A 134 0.54 -6.65 20.44
N GLU A 135 -0.74 -6.85 20.14
CA GLU A 135 -1.75 -7.10 21.18
C GLU A 135 -1.52 -8.43 21.90
N HIS A 136 -1.18 -9.50 21.16
CA HIS A 136 -0.79 -10.78 21.75
C HIS A 136 0.50 -10.65 22.56
N TYR A 137 1.50 -9.93 22.04
CA TYR A 137 2.74 -9.65 22.77
C TYR A 137 2.46 -8.94 24.10
N ARG A 138 1.65 -7.87 24.06
CA ARG A 138 1.30 -7.12 25.26
C ARG A 138 0.60 -7.99 26.30
N ALA A 139 -0.34 -8.83 25.87
CA ALA A 139 -1.05 -9.75 26.77
C ALA A 139 -0.10 -10.75 27.44
N LEU A 140 0.93 -11.23 26.73
CA LEU A 140 1.95 -12.12 27.31
C LEU A 140 2.84 -11.42 28.31
N VAL A 141 3.24 -10.17 28.04
CA VAL A 141 4.18 -9.43 28.92
C VAL A 141 3.48 -8.84 30.15
N GLU A 142 2.23 -8.33 30.01
CA GLU A 142 1.47 -7.72 31.11
C GLU A 142 0.69 -8.76 31.93
N GLY A 143 0.37 -9.92 31.38
CA GLY A 143 -0.46 -10.92 32.02
C GLY A 143 0.18 -11.69 33.18
N GLY A 144 1.50 -11.56 33.39
CA GLY A 144 2.22 -12.25 34.48
C GLY A 144 2.09 -13.79 34.44
N ALA A 145 2.41 -14.45 35.54
CA ALA A 145 2.31 -15.92 35.69
C ALA A 145 0.86 -16.45 35.63
N ASP A 146 -0.14 -15.57 35.78
CA ASP A 146 -1.59 -15.86 35.65
C ASP A 146 -2.13 -15.41 34.29
N GLY A 147 -1.28 -15.10 33.31
CA GLY A 147 -1.66 -14.71 31.96
C GLY A 147 -2.40 -15.80 31.19
N PRO A 148 -2.91 -15.52 30.00
CA PRO A 148 -4.02 -16.21 29.32
C PRO A 148 -3.79 -17.67 28.93
N GLU A 149 -3.05 -18.46 29.69
CA GLU A 149 -3.11 -19.93 29.58
C GLU A 149 -4.53 -20.45 29.76
N ALA A 150 -5.37 -19.71 30.50
CA ALA A 150 -6.77 -20.10 30.73
C ALA A 150 -7.73 -19.74 29.59
N VAL A 151 -7.44 -18.66 28.83
CA VAL A 151 -8.34 -18.24 27.72
C VAL A 151 -7.92 -18.83 26.38
N SER A 152 -6.62 -19.08 26.18
CA SER A 152 -6.11 -19.49 24.86
C SER A 152 -6.17 -21.00 24.61
N ALA A 153 -6.03 -21.84 25.63
CA ALA A 153 -5.97 -23.30 25.43
C ALA A 153 -7.36 -23.93 25.19
N GLY A 154 -8.41 -23.37 25.77
CA GLY A 154 -9.79 -23.84 25.60
C GLY A 154 -10.42 -23.35 24.31
N GLU A 155 -10.43 -22.03 24.08
CA GLU A 155 -11.01 -21.43 22.88
C GLU A 155 -10.22 -21.73 21.60
N VAL A 156 -8.89 -21.79 21.68
CA VAL A 156 -8.05 -22.21 20.54
C VAL A 156 -8.20 -23.71 20.25
N ARG A 157 -8.45 -24.56 21.26
CA ARG A 157 -8.73 -25.98 21.05
C ARG A 157 -10.11 -26.22 20.43
N GLU A 158 -11.14 -25.47 20.82
CA GLU A 158 -12.47 -25.59 20.19
C GLU A 158 -12.48 -25.01 18.77
N ALA A 159 -11.79 -23.90 18.52
CA ALA A 159 -11.58 -23.37 17.15
C ALA A 159 -10.68 -24.29 16.30
N SER A 160 -9.76 -25.05 16.92
CA SER A 160 -8.87 -26.00 16.23
C SER A 160 -9.55 -27.32 15.83
N ALA A 161 -10.75 -27.64 16.34
CA ALA A 161 -11.49 -28.82 15.95
C ALA A 161 -12.21 -28.66 14.60
N ALA A 162 -12.44 -27.43 14.13
CA ALA A 162 -12.95 -27.18 12.80
C ALA A 162 -11.80 -27.21 11.77
N ALA A 163 -12.00 -27.90 10.64
CA ALA A 163 -11.04 -27.88 9.54
C ALA A 163 -10.66 -26.44 9.17
N PRO A 164 -9.37 -26.12 8.90
CA PRO A 164 -8.91 -24.78 8.61
C PRO A 164 -9.71 -24.22 7.42
N ARG A 165 -10.39 -23.11 7.62
CA ARG A 165 -11.19 -22.44 6.60
C ARG A 165 -10.49 -21.19 6.15
N TRP A 166 -10.04 -21.18 4.88
CA TRP A 166 -9.60 -19.93 4.25
C TRP A 166 -10.79 -18.97 4.10
N PRO A 167 -10.54 -17.67 4.20
CA PRO A 167 -11.55 -16.68 3.84
C PRO A 167 -11.95 -16.84 2.37
N ARG A 168 -13.19 -16.49 2.05
CA ARG A 168 -13.63 -16.44 0.65
C ARG A 168 -12.79 -15.37 -0.10
N PRO A 169 -12.41 -15.65 -1.37
CA PRO A 169 -11.74 -14.63 -2.18
C PRO A 169 -12.66 -13.41 -2.39
N VAL A 170 -12.06 -12.22 -2.51
CA VAL A 170 -12.83 -10.97 -2.59
C VAL A 170 -13.82 -10.96 -3.76
N SER A 171 -13.50 -11.59 -4.89
CA SER A 171 -14.42 -11.72 -6.03
C SER A 171 -15.71 -12.47 -5.70
N ALA A 172 -15.66 -13.41 -4.73
CA ALA A 172 -16.84 -14.15 -4.29
C ALA A 172 -17.63 -13.44 -3.18
N LEU A 173 -17.17 -12.26 -2.75
CA LEU A 173 -17.86 -11.38 -1.80
C LEU A 173 -18.60 -10.22 -2.48
N LEU A 174 -18.36 -10.01 -3.77
CA LEU A 174 -19.08 -9.01 -4.54
C LEU A 174 -20.55 -9.44 -4.74
N PRO A 175 -21.49 -8.50 -4.83
CA PRO A 175 -22.85 -8.78 -5.25
C PRO A 175 -22.87 -9.34 -6.68
N ASP A 176 -23.93 -10.09 -7.01
CA ASP A 176 -24.16 -10.53 -8.37
C ASP A 176 -24.27 -9.34 -9.31
N ALA A 177 -23.76 -9.49 -10.52
CA ALA A 177 -23.81 -8.44 -11.54
C ALA A 177 -24.32 -8.99 -12.88
N ASP A 178 -25.06 -8.17 -13.60
CA ASP A 178 -25.46 -8.47 -14.95
C ASP A 178 -24.22 -8.55 -15.87
N PRO A 179 -23.94 -9.68 -16.52
CA PRO A 179 -22.82 -9.84 -17.43
C PRO A 179 -22.81 -8.80 -18.56
N VAL A 180 -23.98 -8.36 -19.04
CA VAL A 180 -24.11 -7.35 -20.10
C VAL A 180 -23.63 -5.99 -19.58
N ALA A 181 -24.00 -5.62 -18.35
CA ALA A 181 -23.54 -4.38 -17.74
C ALA A 181 -22.02 -4.39 -17.48
N VAL A 182 -21.45 -5.54 -17.08
CA VAL A 182 -19.99 -5.68 -16.90
C VAL A 182 -19.26 -5.56 -18.24
N ALA A 183 -19.77 -6.19 -19.31
CA ALA A 183 -19.19 -6.06 -20.66
C ALA A 183 -19.25 -4.61 -21.18
N ALA A 184 -20.38 -3.94 -21.02
CA ALA A 184 -20.52 -2.52 -21.40
C ALA A 184 -19.58 -1.61 -20.58
N TYR A 185 -19.35 -1.95 -19.31
CA TYR A 185 -18.36 -1.26 -18.48
C TYR A 185 -16.95 -1.41 -19.07
N LEU A 186 -16.54 -2.63 -19.38
CA LEU A 186 -15.24 -2.93 -19.98
C LEU A 186 -15.03 -2.17 -21.30
N GLU A 187 -16.01 -2.22 -22.21
CA GLU A 187 -15.94 -1.50 -23.49
C GLU A 187 -15.77 0.01 -23.29
N ARG A 188 -16.52 0.61 -22.37
CA ARG A 188 -16.38 2.02 -22.02
C ARG A 188 -14.97 2.33 -21.51
N ARG A 189 -14.41 1.49 -20.63
CA ARG A 189 -13.07 1.67 -20.09
C ARG A 189 -11.98 1.56 -21.16
N ILE A 190 -12.09 0.59 -22.07
CA ILE A 190 -11.18 0.44 -23.22
C ILE A 190 -11.26 1.67 -24.11
N GLU A 191 -12.46 2.15 -24.44
CA GLU A 191 -12.63 3.33 -25.26
C GLU A 191 -12.07 4.61 -24.59
N GLU A 192 -12.24 4.76 -23.28
CA GLU A 192 -11.67 5.86 -22.52
C GLU A 192 -10.14 5.86 -22.59
N THR A 193 -9.49 4.71 -22.38
CA THR A 193 -8.03 4.61 -22.47
C THR A 193 -7.50 4.82 -23.87
N ARG A 194 -8.28 4.49 -24.90
CA ARG A 194 -7.92 4.73 -26.31
C ARG A 194 -8.04 6.21 -26.67
N LYS A 195 -9.07 6.90 -26.19
CA LYS A 195 -9.26 8.36 -26.41
C LYS A 195 -8.25 9.21 -25.65
N HIS A 196 -7.88 8.77 -24.48
CA HIS A 196 -7.01 9.49 -23.57
C HIS A 196 -5.78 8.63 -23.18
N PRO A 197 -4.84 8.38 -24.12
CA PRO A 197 -3.68 7.55 -23.88
C PRO A 197 -2.77 8.21 -22.83
N VAL A 198 -2.61 7.54 -21.69
CA VAL A 198 -1.82 8.03 -20.56
C VAL A 198 -0.34 8.01 -20.88
N GLN A 199 0.35 9.11 -20.57
CA GLN A 199 1.80 9.21 -20.67
C GLN A 199 2.48 8.76 -19.38
N LEU A 200 3.50 7.93 -19.53
CA LEU A 200 4.36 7.46 -18.45
C LEU A 200 5.61 8.32 -18.37
N LEU A 201 6.21 8.38 -17.17
CA LEU A 201 7.50 9.04 -16.97
C LEU A 201 8.63 8.24 -17.62
N PRO A 202 9.52 8.89 -18.37
CA PRO A 202 10.72 8.24 -18.88
C PRO A 202 11.66 7.87 -17.72
N TYR A 203 12.40 6.77 -17.89
CA TYR A 203 13.50 6.47 -16.97
C TYR A 203 14.61 7.50 -17.12
N ASP A 204 15.19 7.95 -16.01
CA ASP A 204 16.38 8.80 -16.02
C ASP A 204 17.68 7.98 -15.93
N VAL A 205 17.58 6.69 -15.66
CA VAL A 205 18.71 5.77 -15.71
C VAL A 205 18.86 5.19 -17.11
N ALA A 206 20.02 5.44 -17.75
CA ALA A 206 20.31 4.89 -19.06
C ALA A 206 20.34 3.35 -19.00
N ARG A 207 19.53 2.71 -19.82
CA ARG A 207 19.58 1.25 -19.98
C ARG A 207 20.71 0.89 -20.95
N PRO A 208 21.50 -0.17 -20.64
CA PRO A 208 22.32 -0.79 -21.69
C PRO A 208 21.44 -1.18 -22.87
N ALA A 209 21.92 -0.97 -24.07
CA ALA A 209 21.24 -1.37 -25.30
C ALA A 209 21.15 -2.90 -25.34
N GLY A 210 20.05 -3.46 -24.84
CA GLY A 210 19.67 -4.85 -24.89
C GLY A 210 18.31 -4.98 -25.55
N ASP A 211 17.95 -6.15 -25.98
CA ASP A 211 16.72 -6.49 -26.72
C ASP A 211 15.39 -6.27 -25.94
N GLY A 212 15.43 -5.62 -24.81
CA GLY A 212 14.23 -5.22 -24.05
C GLY A 212 13.55 -6.33 -23.24
N SER A 213 14.08 -7.53 -23.22
CA SER A 213 13.44 -8.72 -22.63
C SER A 213 13.81 -9.01 -21.18
N GLU A 214 14.88 -8.42 -20.64
CA GLU A 214 15.25 -8.66 -19.24
C GLU A 214 15.21 -7.38 -18.38
N PRO A 215 14.63 -7.46 -17.17
CA PRO A 215 14.82 -6.40 -16.19
C PRO A 215 16.31 -6.28 -15.91
N ALA A 216 16.85 -5.06 -15.75
CA ALA A 216 18.24 -4.87 -15.35
C ALA A 216 18.48 -5.68 -14.07
N ALA A 217 19.38 -6.67 -14.15
CA ALA A 217 19.60 -7.70 -13.12
C ALA A 217 19.98 -7.14 -11.72
N ASP A 218 20.30 -5.83 -11.62
CA ASP A 218 20.83 -5.19 -10.42
C ASP A 218 19.93 -4.08 -9.82
N GLY A 219 18.69 -3.92 -10.28
CA GLY A 219 17.79 -2.90 -9.74
C GLY A 219 17.34 -3.23 -8.32
N ARG A 220 17.75 -2.40 -7.34
CA ARG A 220 17.25 -2.48 -5.96
C ARG A 220 16.01 -1.62 -5.80
N ILE A 221 15.15 -2.01 -4.87
CA ILE A 221 14.05 -1.16 -4.43
C ILE A 221 14.61 -0.19 -3.38
N GLU A 222 14.49 1.09 -3.64
CA GLU A 222 14.76 2.16 -2.69
C GLU A 222 13.49 2.94 -2.39
N VAL A 223 13.49 3.67 -1.28
CA VAL A 223 12.36 4.51 -0.88
C VAL A 223 12.87 5.91 -0.60
N CYS A 224 12.40 6.87 -1.40
CA CYS A 224 12.56 8.28 -1.09
C CYS A 224 11.36 8.71 -0.23
N ARG A 225 11.59 9.40 0.89
CA ARG A 225 10.53 9.77 1.84
C ARG A 225 10.36 11.28 1.95
N LEU A 226 9.09 11.72 1.95
CA LEU A 226 8.64 13.05 2.33
C LEU A 226 7.90 12.94 3.65
N THR A 227 8.10 13.86 4.58
CA THR A 227 7.36 13.91 5.85
C THR A 227 6.89 15.34 6.11
N LEU A 228 5.62 15.47 6.44
CA LEU A 228 5.04 16.68 7.04
C LEU A 228 4.98 16.49 8.56
N ASP A 229 5.44 17.48 9.31
CA ASP A 229 5.24 17.55 10.75
C ASP A 229 3.75 17.69 11.11
N GLU A 230 3.43 17.69 12.39
CA GLU A 230 2.05 17.79 12.87
C GLU A 230 1.35 19.06 12.40
N GLU A 231 2.04 20.21 12.48
CA GLU A 231 1.47 21.50 12.08
C GLU A 231 1.14 21.55 10.58
N ARG A 232 2.09 21.12 9.73
CA ARG A 232 1.89 21.07 8.28
C ARG A 232 0.84 20.04 7.89
N THR A 233 0.79 18.90 8.57
CA THR A 233 -0.24 17.86 8.37
C THR A 233 -1.63 18.38 8.70
N ASP A 234 -1.78 19.06 9.83
CA ASP A 234 -3.05 19.65 10.22
C ASP A 234 -3.48 20.77 9.29
N ARG A 235 -2.54 21.57 8.81
CA ARG A 235 -2.79 22.60 7.80
C ARG A 235 -3.31 21.97 6.50
N LEU A 236 -2.64 20.93 6.01
CA LEU A 236 -3.08 20.19 4.81
C LEU A 236 -4.49 19.61 4.97
N ARG A 237 -4.80 19.04 6.14
CA ARG A 237 -6.14 18.50 6.44
C ARG A 237 -7.21 19.59 6.51
N ARG A 238 -6.89 20.76 7.08
CA ARG A 238 -7.79 21.90 7.12
C ARG A 238 -8.07 22.41 5.72
N THR A 239 -7.05 22.68 4.91
CA THR A 239 -7.18 23.11 3.51
C THR A 239 -8.06 22.14 2.71
N ALA A 240 -7.84 20.83 2.85
CA ALA A 240 -8.68 19.84 2.19
C ALA A 240 -10.14 19.96 2.62
N ARG A 241 -10.41 20.07 3.93
CA ARG A 241 -11.77 20.16 4.49
C ARG A 241 -12.49 21.45 4.06
N GLU A 242 -11.82 22.59 4.15
CA GLU A 242 -12.36 23.90 3.78
C GLU A 242 -12.67 23.98 2.28
N ALA A 243 -11.86 23.33 1.44
CA ALA A 243 -12.10 23.25 0.01
C ALA A 243 -13.13 22.18 -0.40
N GLY A 244 -13.67 21.37 0.56
CA GLY A 244 -14.55 20.25 0.28
C GLY A 244 -13.84 19.10 -0.46
N LEU A 245 -12.53 18.93 -0.23
CA LEU A 245 -11.67 17.98 -0.90
C LEU A 245 -11.16 16.91 0.08
N SER A 246 -10.47 15.90 -0.45
CA SER A 246 -9.72 14.93 0.33
C SER A 246 -8.21 15.24 0.31
N VAL A 247 -7.49 14.84 1.36
CA VAL A 247 -6.02 14.88 1.35
C VAL A 247 -5.47 14.08 0.17
N HIS A 248 -6.12 12.97 -0.19
CA HIS A 248 -5.74 12.16 -1.36
C HIS A 248 -5.75 12.99 -2.65
N SER A 249 -6.79 13.80 -2.89
CA SER A 249 -6.88 14.59 -4.11
C SER A 249 -5.84 15.72 -4.18
N LEU A 250 -5.47 16.34 -3.04
CA LEU A 250 -4.39 17.32 -2.98
C LEU A 250 -3.03 16.67 -3.27
N VAL A 251 -2.77 15.49 -2.69
CA VAL A 251 -1.56 14.72 -2.98
C VAL A 251 -1.52 14.30 -4.46
N ALA A 252 -2.61 13.77 -4.99
CA ALA A 252 -2.68 13.35 -6.39
C ALA A 252 -2.44 14.51 -7.36
N ALA A 253 -3.00 15.69 -7.09
CA ALA A 253 -2.75 16.89 -7.90
C ALA A 253 -1.29 17.31 -7.85
N SER A 254 -0.66 17.31 -6.67
CA SER A 254 0.76 17.62 -6.51
C SER A 254 1.66 16.63 -7.25
N LEU A 255 1.32 15.34 -7.23
CA LEU A 255 2.04 14.30 -7.98
C LEU A 255 1.89 14.50 -9.50
N LEU A 256 0.68 14.74 -9.98
CA LEU A 256 0.41 14.92 -11.41
C LEU A 256 1.07 16.16 -11.98
N THR A 257 1.01 17.29 -11.28
CA THR A 257 1.67 18.54 -11.72
C THR A 257 3.19 18.40 -11.69
N THR A 258 3.76 17.73 -10.69
CA THR A 258 5.19 17.42 -10.65
C THR A 258 5.59 16.46 -11.78
N ALA A 259 4.77 15.45 -12.07
CA ALA A 259 5.03 14.52 -13.18
C ALA A 259 4.95 15.23 -14.54
N ARG A 260 4.03 16.19 -14.71
CA ARG A 260 3.92 16.98 -15.95
C ARG A 260 5.23 17.70 -16.29
N GLU A 261 5.90 18.27 -15.30
CA GLU A 261 7.18 18.98 -15.49
C GLU A 261 8.35 18.07 -15.87
N ARG A 262 8.20 16.76 -15.73
CA ARG A 262 9.18 15.75 -16.14
C ARG A 262 8.94 15.22 -17.56
N LEU A 263 7.90 15.72 -18.23
CA LEU A 263 7.59 15.39 -19.61
C LEU A 263 7.93 16.55 -20.54
N GLU A 264 8.45 16.24 -21.71
CA GLU A 264 8.86 17.21 -22.70
C GLU A 264 7.68 18.00 -23.29
N GLY A 265 7.98 19.23 -23.74
CA GLY A 265 7.07 20.14 -24.44
C GLY A 265 6.08 20.85 -23.49
N ASP A 266 5.57 22.01 -23.91
CA ASP A 266 4.79 22.92 -23.07
C ASP A 266 3.28 22.67 -23.08
N GLY A 267 2.78 21.95 -24.09
CA GLY A 267 1.36 21.64 -24.27
C GLY A 267 0.79 20.70 -23.19
N PRO A 268 -0.55 20.57 -23.10
CA PRO A 268 -1.19 19.62 -22.22
C PRO A 268 -0.74 18.18 -22.50
N ARG A 269 -0.65 17.37 -21.45
CA ARG A 269 -0.38 15.93 -21.50
C ARG A 269 -1.44 15.17 -20.74
N THR A 270 -1.95 14.09 -21.31
CA THR A 270 -2.85 13.20 -20.60
C THR A 270 -2.06 12.37 -19.60
N LEU A 271 -2.27 12.60 -18.32
CA LEU A 271 -1.65 11.90 -17.20
C LEU A 271 -2.66 11.02 -16.49
N GLY A 272 -2.22 9.86 -16.03
CA GLY A 272 -3.05 8.92 -15.29
C GLY A 272 -2.71 8.91 -13.81
N CYS A 273 -3.73 9.04 -12.96
CA CYS A 273 -3.65 8.76 -11.54
C CYS A 273 -4.38 7.46 -11.24
N LEU A 274 -3.65 6.43 -10.83
CA LEU A 274 -4.24 5.19 -10.33
C LEU A 274 -4.43 5.30 -8.82
N SER A 275 -5.67 5.25 -8.37
CA SER A 275 -6.05 5.34 -6.96
C SER A 275 -6.58 4.00 -6.49
N PRO A 276 -5.87 3.27 -5.60
CA PRO A 276 -6.42 2.11 -4.92
C PRO A 276 -7.66 2.50 -4.09
N VAL A 277 -8.70 1.68 -4.18
CA VAL A 277 -9.97 1.86 -3.46
C VAL A 277 -10.19 0.67 -2.55
N ASP A 278 -10.33 0.93 -1.25
CA ASP A 278 -10.69 -0.09 -0.27
C ASP A 278 -12.12 -0.58 -0.49
N LEU A 279 -12.29 -1.89 -0.58
CA LEU A 279 -13.60 -2.55 -0.73
C LEU A 279 -14.20 -3.00 0.60
N ARG A 280 -13.41 -3.10 1.68
CA ARG A 280 -13.81 -3.73 2.94
C ARG A 280 -15.09 -3.14 3.53
N SER A 281 -15.15 -1.81 3.59
CA SER A 281 -16.31 -1.08 4.11
C SER A 281 -17.50 -1.03 3.13
N ARG A 282 -17.30 -1.45 1.88
CA ARG A 282 -18.30 -1.41 0.79
C ARG A 282 -18.94 -2.77 0.52
N LEU A 283 -18.37 -3.83 1.06
CA LEU A 283 -18.97 -5.17 0.99
C LEU A 283 -20.15 -5.28 1.96
N SER A 284 -21.03 -6.22 1.68
CA SER A 284 -22.20 -6.51 2.55
C SER A 284 -22.21 -8.00 2.94
N PRO A 285 -21.97 -8.34 4.21
CA PRO A 285 -21.57 -7.44 5.30
C PRO A 285 -20.15 -6.85 5.09
N PRO A 286 -19.78 -5.75 5.79
CA PRO A 286 -18.43 -5.20 5.75
C PRO A 286 -17.39 -6.23 6.16
N LEU A 287 -16.24 -6.25 5.47
CA LEU A 287 -15.16 -7.20 5.71
C LEU A 287 -14.20 -6.65 6.78
N PRO A 288 -14.02 -7.34 7.91
CA PRO A 288 -13.06 -6.92 8.94
C PRO A 288 -11.63 -6.82 8.40
N ALA A 289 -10.86 -5.84 8.89
CA ALA A 289 -9.46 -5.66 8.48
C ALA A 289 -8.58 -6.87 8.77
N ALA A 290 -8.86 -7.63 9.82
CA ALA A 290 -8.13 -8.85 10.19
C ALA A 290 -8.27 -9.99 9.17
N VAL A 291 -9.25 -9.94 8.27
CA VAL A 291 -9.42 -10.98 7.24
C VAL A 291 -8.35 -10.80 6.16
N MET A 292 -7.51 -11.82 6.00
CA MET A 292 -6.36 -11.82 5.09
C MET A 292 -6.78 -12.15 3.66
N VAL A 293 -7.16 -11.14 2.90
CA VAL A 293 -7.46 -11.14 1.46
C VAL A 293 -7.13 -9.76 0.87
N PRO A 294 -6.80 -9.63 -0.42
CA PRO A 294 -6.55 -8.34 -1.07
C PRO A 294 -7.88 -7.64 -1.43
N ALA A 295 -8.60 -7.12 -0.42
CA ALA A 295 -9.90 -6.45 -0.61
C ALA A 295 -9.72 -5.01 -1.12
N VAL A 296 -8.98 -4.86 -2.20
CA VAL A 296 -8.66 -3.59 -2.85
C VAL A 296 -8.82 -3.72 -4.36
N THR A 297 -9.29 -2.67 -4.98
CA THR A 297 -9.27 -2.47 -6.44
C THR A 297 -8.57 -1.17 -6.76
N ALA A 298 -8.38 -0.87 -8.04
CA ALA A 298 -7.72 0.35 -8.46
C ALA A 298 -8.59 1.09 -9.49
N HIS A 299 -8.73 2.39 -9.31
CA HIS A 299 -9.45 3.27 -10.24
C HIS A 299 -8.46 4.19 -10.95
N LEU A 300 -8.36 4.04 -12.27
CA LEU A 300 -7.54 4.90 -13.12
C LEU A 300 -8.35 6.10 -13.59
N GLN A 301 -7.80 7.29 -13.37
CA GLN A 301 -8.32 8.55 -13.88
C GLN A 301 -7.32 9.17 -14.85
N SER A 302 -7.72 9.40 -16.07
CA SER A 302 -6.94 10.12 -17.07
C SER A 302 -7.34 11.60 -17.07
N VAL A 303 -6.39 12.50 -16.89
CA VAL A 303 -6.62 13.96 -16.84
C VAL A 303 -5.59 14.68 -17.71
N ASP A 304 -6.02 15.72 -18.40
CA ASP A 304 -5.09 16.57 -19.15
C ASP A 304 -4.50 17.62 -18.20
N VAL A 305 -3.16 17.68 -18.18
CA VAL A 305 -2.38 18.56 -17.31
C VAL A 305 -1.44 19.39 -18.18
N ALA A 306 -1.59 20.71 -18.15
CA ALA A 306 -0.67 21.67 -18.75
C ALA A 306 0.35 22.15 -17.71
N GLY A 307 1.41 22.84 -18.16
CA GLY A 307 2.43 23.35 -17.26
C GLY A 307 1.90 24.42 -16.28
N ASP A 308 0.85 25.15 -16.67
CA ASP A 308 0.17 26.21 -15.91
C ASP A 308 -1.11 25.73 -15.23
N THR A 309 -1.40 24.43 -15.21
CA THR A 309 -2.60 23.89 -14.56
C THR A 309 -2.62 24.21 -13.07
N ASP A 310 -3.69 24.91 -12.63
CA ASP A 310 -3.90 25.18 -11.21
C ASP A 310 -4.07 23.87 -10.42
N PRO A 311 -3.19 23.58 -9.43
CA PRO A 311 -3.27 22.34 -8.66
C PRO A 311 -4.58 22.18 -7.88
N MET A 312 -5.26 23.27 -7.46
CA MET A 312 -6.54 23.18 -6.77
C MET A 312 -7.68 22.78 -7.71
N VAL A 313 -7.66 23.28 -8.95
CA VAL A 313 -8.61 22.87 -10.00
C VAL A 313 -8.41 21.39 -10.32
N LEU A 314 -7.16 20.96 -10.45
CA LEU A 314 -6.81 19.56 -10.69
C LEU A 314 -7.26 18.66 -9.52
N ALA A 315 -7.03 19.09 -8.28
CA ALA A 315 -7.48 18.37 -7.09
C ALA A 315 -9.00 18.21 -7.04
N ARG A 316 -9.75 19.24 -7.42
CA ARG A 316 -11.23 19.17 -7.54
C ARG A 316 -11.65 18.15 -8.60
N THR A 317 -10.98 18.15 -9.74
CA THR A 317 -11.24 17.19 -10.84
C THR A 317 -11.02 15.75 -10.37
N VAL A 318 -9.86 15.47 -9.76
CA VAL A 318 -9.52 14.15 -9.22
C VAL A 318 -10.52 13.72 -8.14
N HIS A 319 -10.85 14.63 -7.21
CA HIS A 319 -11.81 14.36 -6.13
C HIS A 319 -13.19 13.99 -6.67
N THR A 320 -13.73 14.82 -7.56
CA THR A 320 -15.08 14.62 -8.11
C THR A 320 -15.16 13.33 -8.90
N ARG A 321 -14.21 13.06 -9.80
CA ARG A 321 -14.21 11.83 -10.61
C ARG A 321 -14.10 10.56 -9.75
N LEU A 322 -13.24 10.57 -8.72
CA LEU A 322 -13.12 9.42 -7.83
C LEU A 322 -14.39 9.19 -7.01
N ARG A 323 -14.95 10.26 -6.45
CA ARG A 323 -16.21 10.20 -5.70
C ARG A 323 -17.36 9.68 -6.57
N ASP A 324 -17.50 10.20 -7.78
CA ASP A 324 -18.57 9.82 -8.69
C ASP A 324 -18.41 8.35 -9.19
N SER A 325 -17.15 7.89 -9.40
CA SER A 325 -16.85 6.49 -9.69
C SER A 325 -17.28 5.59 -8.53
N ILE A 326 -16.94 5.97 -7.30
CA ILE A 326 -17.35 5.21 -6.11
C ILE A 326 -18.89 5.20 -5.96
N ALA A 327 -19.55 6.31 -6.22
CA ALA A 327 -21.00 6.41 -6.16
C ALA A 327 -21.72 5.51 -7.18
N ARG A 328 -21.09 5.24 -8.34
CA ARG A 328 -21.60 4.29 -9.35
C ARG A 328 -21.21 2.84 -9.11
N ALA A 329 -20.50 2.54 -8.00
CA ALA A 329 -19.93 1.22 -7.73
C ALA A 329 -18.95 0.71 -8.84
N ASP A 330 -18.28 1.63 -9.54
CA ASP A 330 -17.31 1.30 -10.60
C ASP A 330 -16.16 0.41 -10.06
N GLN A 331 -15.79 0.55 -8.78
CA GLN A 331 -14.76 -0.27 -8.11
C GLN A 331 -15.09 -1.77 -8.11
N GLU A 332 -16.37 -2.15 -8.10
CA GLU A 332 -16.77 -3.55 -8.18
C GLU A 332 -16.54 -4.09 -9.60
N ASN A 333 -16.86 -3.28 -10.61
CA ASN A 333 -16.66 -3.63 -12.00
C ASN A 333 -15.17 -3.69 -12.36
N GLU A 334 -14.33 -2.78 -11.83
CA GLU A 334 -12.87 -2.86 -11.97
C GLU A 334 -12.33 -4.20 -11.45
N LEU A 335 -12.87 -4.71 -10.34
CA LEU A 335 -12.49 -6.02 -9.83
C LEU A 335 -12.95 -7.15 -10.78
N ARG A 336 -14.17 -7.06 -11.33
CA ARG A 336 -14.73 -8.08 -12.24
C ARG A 336 -13.95 -8.17 -13.56
N ILE A 337 -13.49 -7.02 -14.09
CA ILE A 337 -12.74 -6.96 -15.35
C ILE A 337 -11.23 -7.23 -15.19
N THR A 338 -10.75 -7.59 -14.01
CA THR A 338 -9.32 -7.82 -13.74
C THR A 338 -8.71 -8.87 -14.68
N THR A 339 -9.48 -9.86 -15.13
CA THR A 339 -9.04 -10.88 -16.11
C THR A 339 -8.71 -10.31 -17.49
N GLU A 340 -9.23 -9.13 -17.81
CA GLU A 340 -9.01 -8.47 -19.09
C GLU A 340 -7.78 -7.54 -19.10
N VAL A 341 -7.23 -7.22 -17.92
CA VAL A 341 -6.05 -6.35 -17.79
C VAL A 341 -4.83 -6.87 -18.56
N PRO A 342 -4.48 -8.18 -18.54
CA PRO A 342 -3.36 -8.68 -19.33
C PRO A 342 -3.51 -8.50 -20.84
N ARG A 343 -4.76 -8.50 -21.34
CA ARG A 343 -5.07 -8.26 -22.76
C ARG A 343 -5.17 -6.78 -23.09
N ASN A 344 -5.48 -5.95 -22.09
CA ASN A 344 -5.71 -4.51 -22.22
C ASN A 344 -4.91 -3.75 -21.15
N PRO A 345 -3.57 -3.74 -21.20
CA PRO A 345 -2.74 -3.16 -20.14
C PRO A 345 -2.98 -1.66 -19.90
N ALA A 346 -3.50 -0.96 -20.91
CA ALA A 346 -3.89 0.45 -20.81
C ALA A 346 -4.93 0.70 -19.71
N LEU A 347 -5.73 -0.29 -19.32
CA LEU A 347 -6.72 -0.18 -18.23
C LEU A 347 -6.08 0.17 -16.86
N GLN A 348 -4.80 -0.15 -16.68
CA GLN A 348 -4.05 0.13 -15.46
C GLN A 348 -2.76 0.92 -15.71
N THR A 349 -2.56 1.43 -16.92
CA THR A 349 -1.40 2.28 -17.24
C THR A 349 -1.59 3.65 -16.59
N ALA A 350 -0.74 4.00 -15.64
CA ALA A 350 -0.82 5.25 -14.88
C ALA A 350 0.53 5.98 -14.88
N THR A 351 0.49 7.31 -14.90
CA THR A 351 1.67 8.15 -14.68
C THR A 351 2.11 8.08 -13.23
N VAL A 352 1.13 8.16 -12.31
CA VAL A 352 1.34 8.08 -10.87
C VAL A 352 0.35 7.10 -10.23
N ILE A 353 0.78 6.40 -9.20
CA ILE A 353 -0.05 5.56 -8.36
C ILE A 353 -0.06 6.19 -6.97
N ALA A 354 -1.21 6.67 -6.52
CA ALA A 354 -1.36 7.29 -5.21
C ALA A 354 -2.17 6.37 -4.29
N THR A 355 -1.50 5.65 -3.40
CA THR A 355 -2.18 4.86 -2.37
C THR A 355 -2.18 5.62 -1.05
N ASN A 356 -3.34 5.71 -0.40
CA ASN A 356 -3.48 6.48 0.83
C ASN A 356 -4.19 5.65 1.90
N MET A 357 -3.45 5.26 2.92
CA MET A 357 -3.96 4.50 4.07
C MET A 357 -4.67 5.37 5.11
N GLY A 358 -4.64 6.70 4.92
CA GLY A 358 -5.22 7.63 5.89
C GLY A 358 -4.47 7.66 7.21
N VAL A 359 -5.20 7.79 8.31
CA VAL A 359 -4.64 7.75 9.67
C VAL A 359 -4.54 6.30 10.11
N VAL A 360 -3.31 5.87 10.35
CA VAL A 360 -3.01 4.52 10.83
C VAL A 360 -2.93 4.54 12.35
N ALA A 361 -3.76 3.73 12.99
CA ALA A 361 -3.63 3.46 14.42
C ALA A 361 -2.38 2.60 14.67
N GLY A 362 -1.52 3.06 15.56
CA GLY A 362 -0.37 2.29 16.02
C GLY A 362 -0.76 1.06 16.83
N PRO A 363 0.20 0.15 17.08
CA PRO A 363 -0.03 -1.00 17.93
C PRO A 363 -0.24 -0.58 19.40
N ARG A 364 -1.05 -1.32 20.12
CA ARG A 364 -1.12 -1.21 21.57
C ARG A 364 0.07 -1.95 22.18
N LEU A 365 0.96 -1.20 22.82
CA LEU A 365 2.21 -1.70 23.37
C LEU A 365 2.17 -1.69 24.92
N PRO A 366 2.96 -2.55 25.58
CA PRO A 366 3.12 -2.50 27.03
C PRO A 366 3.81 -1.21 27.47
N ALA A 367 3.70 -0.89 28.77
CA ALA A 367 4.33 0.29 29.36
C ALA A 367 5.85 0.30 29.10
N GLY A 368 6.39 1.46 28.73
CA GLY A 368 7.83 1.65 28.44
C GLY A 368 8.26 1.25 27.03
N LEU A 369 7.37 0.69 26.19
CA LEU A 369 7.62 0.43 24.78
C LEU A 369 6.76 1.36 23.93
N HIS A 370 7.36 2.05 22.96
CA HIS A 370 6.70 3.04 22.12
C HIS A 370 7.00 2.81 20.64
N ALA A 371 5.98 2.86 19.80
CA ALA A 371 6.15 2.95 18.35
C ALA A 371 6.43 4.41 17.98
N THR A 372 7.54 4.68 17.32
CA THR A 372 7.95 6.03 16.94
C THR A 372 7.73 6.33 15.45
N ASP A 373 7.58 5.31 14.62
CA ASP A 373 7.32 5.43 13.19
C ASP A 373 6.67 4.16 12.65
N VAL A 374 5.70 4.31 11.76
CA VAL A 374 5.06 3.22 11.01
C VAL A 374 5.09 3.57 9.53
N ARG A 375 5.64 2.68 8.70
CA ARG A 375 5.69 2.81 7.25
C ARG A 375 5.10 1.58 6.61
N LEU A 376 4.40 1.76 5.51
CA LEU A 376 3.89 0.68 4.69
C LEU A 376 4.20 0.97 3.23
N VAL A 377 4.96 0.11 2.60
CA VAL A 377 5.35 0.23 1.19
C VAL A 377 5.16 -1.09 0.47
N PRO A 378 4.72 -1.10 -0.77
CA PRO A 378 4.77 -2.29 -1.61
C PRO A 378 6.18 -2.49 -2.14
N ALA A 379 6.60 -3.75 -2.21
CA ALA A 379 7.77 -4.19 -2.92
C ALA A 379 7.33 -5.13 -4.04
N ARG A 380 7.75 -4.85 -5.27
CA ARG A 380 7.45 -5.67 -6.45
C ARG A 380 8.74 -6.13 -7.07
N GLU A 381 8.84 -7.41 -7.39
CA GLU A 381 10.01 -7.94 -8.09
C GLU A 381 9.87 -7.77 -9.61
N ASN A 382 8.66 -8.02 -10.11
CA ASN A 382 8.36 -7.80 -11.52
C ASN A 382 7.74 -6.41 -11.70
N TYR A 383 8.58 -5.40 -11.92
CA TYR A 383 8.11 -4.13 -12.44
C TYR A 383 7.68 -4.35 -13.89
N PHE A 384 6.58 -3.71 -14.29
CA PHE A 384 6.18 -3.71 -15.68
C PHE A 384 7.19 -2.90 -16.51
N PRO A 385 8.12 -3.52 -17.23
CA PRO A 385 9.03 -2.79 -18.09
C PRO A 385 8.24 -2.32 -19.31
N GLN A 386 7.78 -1.07 -19.29
CA GLN A 386 7.13 -0.47 -20.43
C GLN A 386 8.14 0.35 -21.24
N ALA A 387 9.00 -0.32 -22.00
CA ALA A 387 9.88 0.32 -22.97
C ALA A 387 10.60 1.60 -22.43
N GLY A 388 11.21 1.53 -21.26
CA GLY A 388 11.93 2.63 -20.64
C GLY A 388 11.06 3.67 -19.93
N ARG A 389 9.82 3.33 -19.58
CA ARG A 389 8.88 4.19 -18.85
C ARG A 389 8.18 3.44 -17.72
N SER A 390 7.87 4.11 -16.62
CA SER A 390 7.21 3.50 -15.45
C SER A 390 6.33 4.51 -14.72
N PRO A 391 5.28 4.05 -14.02
CA PRO A 391 4.59 4.89 -13.06
C PRO A 391 5.49 5.19 -11.85
N LEU A 392 5.28 6.36 -11.23
CA LEU A 392 5.77 6.65 -9.89
C LEU A 392 4.70 6.31 -8.86
N MET A 393 5.12 5.64 -7.80
CA MET A 393 4.23 5.27 -6.70
C MET A 393 4.44 6.19 -5.49
N ALA A 394 3.35 6.64 -4.89
CA ALA A 394 3.30 7.39 -3.66
C ALA A 394 2.42 6.66 -2.64
N CYS A 395 3.00 6.25 -1.51
CA CYS A 395 2.31 5.57 -0.44
C CYS A 395 2.16 6.53 0.74
N VAL A 396 0.92 6.94 1.02
CA VAL A 396 0.61 7.95 2.03
C VAL A 396 0.14 7.26 3.30
N VAL A 397 0.79 7.58 4.41
CA VAL A 397 0.43 7.13 5.75
C VAL A 397 0.46 8.32 6.70
N SER A 398 -0.55 8.48 7.53
CA SER A 398 -0.51 9.41 8.66
C SER A 398 -0.41 8.62 9.95
N PHE A 399 0.63 8.89 10.75
CA PHE A 399 0.87 8.25 12.02
C PHE A 399 1.25 9.31 13.07
N GLU A 400 0.61 9.27 14.23
CA GLU A 400 0.83 10.23 15.33
C GLU A 400 0.87 11.70 14.86
N GLY A 401 -0.17 12.13 14.16
CA GLY A 401 -0.32 13.51 13.68
C GLY A 401 0.54 13.87 12.46
N ARG A 402 1.54 13.08 12.09
CA ARG A 402 2.47 13.33 10.99
C ARG A 402 2.07 12.56 9.74
N LEU A 403 2.09 13.22 8.59
CA LEU A 403 1.86 12.58 7.29
C LEU A 403 3.20 12.27 6.64
N ALA A 404 3.36 11.04 6.18
CA ALA A 404 4.51 10.65 5.36
C ALA A 404 4.03 10.16 3.98
N ILE A 405 4.83 10.45 2.96
CA ILE A 405 4.69 9.89 1.62
C ILE A 405 5.97 9.13 1.31
N GLU A 406 5.84 7.84 1.12
CA GLU A 406 6.94 6.98 0.70
C GLU A 406 6.88 6.81 -0.82
N PHE A 407 8.00 7.00 -1.51
CA PHE A 407 8.16 6.81 -2.94
C PHE A 407 9.05 5.59 -3.21
N PRO A 408 8.50 4.36 -3.16
CA PRO A 408 9.27 3.18 -3.55
C PRO A 408 9.53 3.21 -5.05
N HIS A 409 10.77 2.93 -5.43
CA HIS A 409 11.20 2.93 -6.82
C HIS A 409 12.33 1.92 -7.05
N SER A 410 12.46 1.46 -8.30
CA SER A 410 13.61 0.66 -8.71
C SER A 410 14.75 1.60 -9.12
N THR A 411 15.95 1.34 -8.59
CA THR A 411 17.17 2.08 -8.98
C THR A 411 17.56 1.83 -10.44
N ALA A 412 17.02 0.80 -11.07
CA ALA A 412 17.15 0.55 -12.51
C ALA A 412 16.26 1.46 -13.38
N CYS A 413 15.29 2.16 -12.77
CA CYS A 413 14.34 3.03 -13.47
C CYS A 413 14.64 4.51 -13.19
N PHE A 414 14.79 4.83 -11.90
CA PHE A 414 14.94 6.20 -11.43
C PHE A 414 16.13 6.33 -10.49
N SER A 415 16.98 7.32 -10.75
CA SER A 415 18.13 7.61 -9.92
C SER A 415 17.70 8.20 -8.56
N PRO A 416 18.54 8.06 -7.51
CA PRO A 416 18.30 8.75 -6.25
C PRO A 416 18.24 10.27 -6.37
N ALA A 417 18.93 10.86 -7.36
CA ALA A 417 18.89 12.29 -7.63
C ALA A 417 17.52 12.73 -8.18
N PHE A 418 17.01 12.00 -9.19
CA PHE A 418 15.68 12.22 -9.75
C PHE A 418 14.60 12.10 -8.66
N MET A 419 14.66 11.06 -7.85
CA MET A 419 13.64 10.82 -6.83
C MET A 419 13.68 11.86 -5.71
N ARG A 420 14.86 12.36 -5.32
CA ARG A 420 14.95 13.47 -4.37
C ARG A 420 14.35 14.75 -4.95
N ALA A 421 14.69 15.11 -6.19
CA ALA A 421 14.13 16.30 -6.85
C ALA A 421 12.60 16.17 -6.99
N PHE A 422 12.10 15.00 -7.42
CA PHE A 422 10.65 14.75 -7.51
C PHE A 422 9.95 14.91 -6.15
N ARG A 423 10.49 14.33 -5.09
CA ARG A 423 9.98 14.48 -3.71
C ARG A 423 9.94 15.94 -3.27
N ASP A 424 11.01 16.69 -3.52
CA ASP A 424 11.13 18.09 -3.08
C ASP A 424 10.14 18.99 -3.80
N ASP A 425 9.90 18.76 -5.10
CA ASP A 425 8.88 19.48 -5.86
C ASP A 425 7.46 19.12 -5.41
N VAL A 426 7.16 17.84 -5.10
CA VAL A 426 5.89 17.44 -4.50
C VAL A 426 5.69 18.16 -3.15
N LEU A 427 6.72 18.20 -2.31
CA LEU A 427 6.67 18.93 -1.03
C LEU A 427 6.36 20.42 -1.23
N ALA A 428 7.09 21.08 -2.13
CA ALA A 428 6.89 22.50 -2.43
C ALA A 428 5.44 22.78 -2.86
N ARG A 429 4.87 21.94 -3.74
CA ARG A 429 3.48 22.07 -4.19
C ARG A 429 2.47 21.87 -3.07
N LEU A 430 2.68 20.86 -2.21
CA LEU A 430 1.83 20.65 -1.05
C LEU A 430 1.85 21.84 -0.09
N LEU A 431 3.03 22.48 0.12
CA LEU A 431 3.14 23.68 0.94
C LEU A 431 2.41 24.87 0.32
N VAL A 432 2.57 25.12 -0.98
CA VAL A 432 1.85 26.19 -1.70
C VAL A 432 0.33 25.99 -1.58
N LEU A 433 -0.19 24.77 -1.75
CA LEU A 433 -1.61 24.47 -1.59
C LEU A 433 -2.14 24.79 -0.19
N THR A 434 -1.29 24.64 0.84
CA THR A 434 -1.66 24.91 2.22
C THR A 434 -1.52 26.39 2.61
N GLU A 435 -0.71 27.15 1.91
CA GLU A 435 -0.54 28.58 2.12
C GLU A 435 -1.65 29.41 1.42
N ALA A 436 -2.05 28.99 0.25
CA ALA A 436 -3.16 29.63 -0.51
C ALA A 436 -4.52 29.55 0.19
N GLY A 437 -4.71 28.62 1.11
CA GLY A 437 -5.93 28.48 1.94
C GLY A 437 -5.90 29.27 3.26
N ALA A 438 -4.82 30.00 3.57
CA ALA A 438 -4.78 30.82 4.77
C ALA A 438 -5.66 32.05 4.58
N PRO A 439 -6.63 32.36 5.48
CA PRO A 439 -7.41 33.58 5.38
C PRO A 439 -6.44 34.78 5.41
N THR A 440 -6.58 35.68 4.43
CA THR A 440 -5.86 36.94 4.43
C THR A 440 -6.11 37.62 5.78
N PRO A 441 -5.08 37.98 6.56
CA PRO A 441 -5.29 38.66 7.83
C PRO A 441 -6.11 39.92 7.56
N ALA A 442 -7.23 40.10 8.30
CA ALA A 442 -8.04 41.27 8.19
C ALA A 442 -7.17 42.52 8.37
N PRO A 443 -7.31 43.55 7.54
CA PRO A 443 -6.53 44.77 7.70
C PRO A 443 -6.76 45.31 9.11
N ALA A 444 -5.68 45.63 9.81
CA ALA A 444 -5.73 46.19 11.14
C ALA A 444 -6.63 47.45 11.12
N PRO A 445 -7.52 47.64 12.12
CA PRO A 445 -8.37 48.82 12.17
C PRO A 445 -7.49 50.08 12.15
N ALA A 446 -7.78 50.98 11.20
CA ALA A 446 -7.09 52.26 11.12
C ALA A 446 -7.32 53.01 12.44
N ILE A 447 -6.25 53.28 13.16
CA ILE A 447 -6.27 54.13 14.36
C ILE A 447 -6.55 55.56 13.82
N ALA A 448 -7.80 55.98 14.00
CA ALA A 448 -8.16 57.39 13.77
C ALA A 448 -7.38 58.25 14.76
N ARG A 449 -6.61 59.22 14.23
CA ARG A 449 -5.97 60.28 14.99
C ARG A 449 -6.98 61.41 15.20
#